data_238b0bde497526e885b77e9906c2a1f6
#
_entry.id   238b0bde497526e885b77e9906c2a1f6
#
_cell.length_a   1.000
_cell.length_b   1.000
_cell.length_c   1.000
_cell.angle_alpha   90.00
_cell.angle_beta   90.00
_cell.angle_gamma   90.00
#
_symmetry.space_group_name_H-M   'P 1'
#
loop_
_entity.id
_entity.type
_entity.pdbx_description
1 polymer ?
#
loop_
_entity_poly.entity_id
_entity_poly.type
_entity_poly.pdbx_seq_one_letter_code
_entity_poly.pdbx_strand_id
1 'polypeptide(L)'
;MNDFVCEPLGNQHDRTQFDCSVSILNDYLAKYAKQDVKRKASAVFVLVNRADPKRVIGFYTLCATSVLLSELPEAMTKKLPRYPEIPAVLLGRLARDIHFPGVGELLLSDAIARCVRVASDIAASLIVVDSKGDAATRFYEKFGFLSLPKLDGRLFLPMQTAEKL
;
A
#
# COMPACT_ATOMS: atom_id res chain seq x y z
N MET A 1 20.86 4.79 13.25
CA MET A 1 19.60 5.51 13.40
C MET A 1 18.97 5.77 12.06
N ASN A 2 17.69 5.48 11.94
CA ASN A 2 17.01 5.55 10.67
C ASN A 2 16.45 6.94 10.45
N ASP A 3 17.04 7.71 9.53
CA ASP A 3 16.57 9.06 9.21
C ASP A 3 15.51 9.09 8.11
N PHE A 4 14.92 7.93 7.82
CA PHE A 4 13.84 7.83 6.83
C PHE A 4 12.51 8.26 7.44
N VAL A 5 11.70 8.93 6.62
CA VAL A 5 10.35 9.34 6.99
C VAL A 5 9.43 9.16 5.78
N CYS A 6 8.22 8.65 6.04
CA CYS A 6 7.14 8.62 5.06
C CYS A 6 6.24 9.82 5.27
N GLU A 7 5.96 10.55 4.21
CA GLU A 7 5.14 11.76 4.26
C GLU A 7 4.27 11.88 3.00
N PRO A 8 3.18 12.63 3.05
CA PRO A 8 2.37 12.86 1.86
C PRO A 8 3.18 13.50 0.73
N LEU A 9 2.93 13.05 -0.49
CA LEU A 9 3.55 13.63 -1.68
C LEU A 9 3.20 15.11 -1.77
N GLY A 10 4.23 15.96 -1.91
CA GLY A 10 4.08 17.39 -2.05
C GLY A 10 4.96 17.94 -3.17
N ASN A 11 4.84 19.25 -3.41
CA ASN A 11 5.59 19.93 -4.48
C ASN A 11 7.10 19.96 -4.26
N GLN A 12 7.54 19.78 -3.01
CA GLN A 12 8.95 19.77 -2.66
C GLN A 12 9.70 18.51 -3.13
N HIS A 13 8.99 17.45 -3.46
CA HIS A 13 9.59 16.17 -3.83
C HIS A 13 9.98 16.15 -5.30
N ASP A 14 11.21 15.67 -5.58
CA ASP A 14 11.66 15.41 -6.96
C ASP A 14 11.20 14.03 -7.37
N ARG A 15 10.24 13.97 -8.30
CA ARG A 15 9.63 12.73 -8.78
C ARG A 15 10.33 12.19 -10.03
N THR A 16 11.31 12.91 -10.59
CA THR A 16 11.92 12.58 -11.87
C THR A 16 13.12 11.66 -11.76
N GLN A 17 13.79 11.63 -10.61
CA GLN A 17 14.96 10.80 -10.37
C GLN A 17 14.65 9.40 -9.88
N PHE A 18 13.41 9.16 -9.47
CA PHE A 18 13.00 7.87 -8.91
C PHE A 18 13.06 6.77 -9.97
N ASP A 19 13.73 5.67 -9.64
CA ASP A 19 13.85 4.51 -10.51
C ASP A 19 13.71 3.22 -9.70
N CYS A 20 12.58 2.55 -9.89
CA CYS A 20 12.32 1.24 -9.28
C CYS A 20 12.50 0.08 -10.25
N SER A 21 13.04 0.33 -11.45
CA SER A 21 13.23 -0.60 -12.57
C SER A 21 11.93 -1.06 -13.25
N VAL A 22 10.78 -0.57 -12.82
CA VAL A 22 9.48 -0.85 -13.44
C VAL A 22 8.95 0.46 -14.03
N SER A 23 8.99 0.57 -15.35
CA SER A 23 8.70 1.84 -16.04
C SER A 23 7.30 2.37 -15.76
N ILE A 24 6.31 1.50 -15.65
CA ILE A 24 4.92 1.89 -15.36
C ILE A 24 4.81 2.57 -14.00
N LEU A 25 5.57 2.10 -12.99
CA LEU A 25 5.58 2.69 -11.65
C LEU A 25 6.39 3.97 -11.61
N ASN A 26 7.51 4.03 -12.34
CA ASN A 26 8.28 5.27 -12.49
C ASN A 26 7.44 6.36 -13.14
N ASP A 27 6.74 6.02 -14.22
CA ASP A 27 5.87 6.96 -14.94
C ASP A 27 4.69 7.40 -14.07
N TYR A 28 4.13 6.49 -13.30
CA TYR A 28 3.05 6.85 -12.39
C TYR A 28 3.48 7.97 -11.44
N LEU A 29 4.60 7.79 -10.77
CA LEU A 29 5.09 8.79 -9.81
C LEU A 29 5.41 10.12 -10.50
N ALA A 30 6.07 10.06 -11.66
CA ALA A 30 6.50 11.26 -12.36
C ALA A 30 5.36 12.03 -13.02
N LYS A 31 4.35 11.32 -13.56
CA LYS A 31 3.35 11.91 -14.47
C LYS A 31 1.93 11.95 -13.91
N TYR A 32 1.55 10.99 -13.06
CA TYR A 32 0.15 10.80 -12.68
C TYR A 32 -0.15 10.99 -11.20
N ALA A 33 0.83 10.77 -10.33
CA ALA A 33 0.60 10.77 -8.88
C ALA A 33 0.03 12.10 -8.36
N LYS A 34 0.59 13.20 -8.80
CA LYS A 34 0.15 14.54 -8.35
C LYS A 34 -1.32 14.78 -8.73
N GLN A 35 -1.72 14.37 -9.92
CA GLN A 35 -3.10 14.50 -10.40
C GLN A 35 -4.05 13.62 -9.59
N ASP A 36 -3.65 12.39 -9.30
CA ASP A 36 -4.46 11.47 -8.49
C ASP A 36 -4.68 12.02 -7.10
N VAL A 37 -3.65 12.60 -6.48
CA VAL A 37 -3.78 13.25 -5.17
C VAL A 37 -4.78 14.40 -5.24
N LYS A 38 -4.66 15.26 -6.24
CA LYS A 38 -5.53 16.42 -6.43
C LYS A 38 -6.99 16.00 -6.64
N ARG A 39 -7.21 14.94 -7.41
CA ARG A 39 -8.54 14.42 -7.73
C ARG A 39 -9.10 13.47 -6.66
N LYS A 40 -8.36 13.20 -5.60
CA LYS A 40 -8.75 12.24 -4.56
C LYS A 40 -8.94 10.82 -5.08
N ALA A 41 -8.26 10.48 -6.17
CA ALA A 41 -8.29 9.13 -6.75
C ALA A 41 -7.35 8.18 -6.01
N SER A 42 -6.21 8.69 -5.52
CA SER A 42 -5.27 7.97 -4.67
C SER A 42 -4.58 8.95 -3.73
N ALA A 43 -4.37 8.53 -2.50
CA ALA A 43 -3.42 9.19 -1.62
C ALA A 43 -2.03 8.61 -1.89
N VAL A 44 -1.02 9.46 -2.01
CA VAL A 44 0.35 9.05 -2.32
C VAL A 44 1.28 9.48 -1.20
N PHE A 45 2.07 8.54 -0.71
CA PHE A 45 3.04 8.77 0.36
C PHE A 45 4.42 8.41 -0.14
N VAL A 46 5.40 9.24 0.18
CA VAL A 46 6.77 9.05 -0.27
C VAL A 46 7.70 8.84 0.92
N LEU A 47 8.70 7.99 0.73
CA LEU A 47 9.77 7.77 1.68
C LEU A 47 10.94 8.66 1.27
N VAL A 48 11.42 9.47 2.20
CA VAL A 48 12.60 10.32 1.99
C VAL A 48 13.55 10.17 3.15
N ASN A 49 14.81 10.53 2.94
CA ASN A 49 15.77 10.69 4.01
C ASN A 49 15.75 12.16 4.45
N ARG A 50 15.70 12.41 5.75
CA ARG A 50 15.67 13.79 6.29
C ARG A 50 16.88 14.62 5.87
N ALA A 51 18.00 13.98 5.59
CA ALA A 51 19.21 14.65 5.09
C ALA A 51 19.08 15.08 3.62
N ASP A 52 18.17 14.46 2.87
CA ASP A 52 17.88 14.79 1.47
C ASP A 52 16.37 14.71 1.23
N PRO A 53 15.60 15.66 1.76
CA PRO A 53 14.14 15.56 1.83
C PRO A 53 13.42 15.70 0.49
N LYS A 54 14.13 16.08 -0.56
CA LYS A 54 13.54 16.19 -1.90
C LYS A 54 13.59 14.88 -2.67
N ARG A 55 14.53 13.99 -2.34
CA ARG A 55 14.73 12.74 -3.05
C ARG A 55 13.74 11.69 -2.60
N VAL A 56 12.92 11.23 -3.55
CA VAL A 56 12.00 10.12 -3.30
C VAL A 56 12.76 8.80 -3.44
N ILE A 57 12.82 8.02 -2.37
CA ILE A 57 13.48 6.72 -2.36
C ILE A 57 12.50 5.55 -2.31
N GLY A 58 11.22 5.85 -2.15
CA GLY A 58 10.14 4.89 -2.23
C GLY A 58 8.81 5.59 -2.18
N PHE A 59 7.76 4.90 -2.60
CA PHE A 59 6.41 5.44 -2.47
C PHE A 59 5.38 4.32 -2.40
N TYR A 60 4.21 4.64 -1.88
CA TYR A 60 3.05 3.78 -1.95
C TYR A 60 1.77 4.61 -2.11
N THR A 61 0.71 3.96 -2.58
CA THR A 61 -0.58 4.62 -2.80
C THR A 61 -1.69 3.87 -2.07
N LEU A 62 -2.62 4.64 -1.51
CA LEU A 62 -3.79 4.10 -0.82
C LEU A 62 -5.05 4.70 -1.43
N CYS A 63 -6.09 3.89 -1.60
CA CYS A 63 -7.41 4.39 -1.94
C CYS A 63 -8.49 3.49 -1.32
N ALA A 64 -9.71 4.02 -1.26
CA ALA A 64 -10.86 3.26 -0.78
C ALA A 64 -11.30 2.24 -1.83
N THR A 65 -11.67 1.06 -1.37
CA THR A 65 -12.20 0.00 -2.24
C THR A 65 -13.20 -0.86 -1.45
N SER A 66 -13.75 -1.85 -2.10
CA SER A 66 -14.55 -2.90 -1.45
C SER A 66 -14.16 -4.26 -2.01
N VAL A 67 -14.41 -5.29 -1.21
CA VAL A 67 -14.21 -6.69 -1.59
C VAL A 67 -15.54 -7.41 -1.40
N LEU A 68 -15.93 -8.23 -2.36
CA LEU A 68 -17.14 -9.03 -2.22
C LEU A 68 -16.95 -10.08 -1.12
N LEU A 69 -17.95 -10.17 -0.23
CA LEU A 69 -17.93 -11.17 0.84
C LEU A 69 -17.76 -12.58 0.27
N SER A 70 -18.38 -12.85 -0.89
CA SER A 70 -18.30 -14.13 -1.59
C SER A 70 -16.89 -14.47 -2.09
N GLU A 71 -15.99 -13.50 -2.20
CA GLU A 71 -14.61 -13.73 -2.64
C GLU A 71 -13.67 -14.09 -1.49
N LEU A 72 -14.11 -13.91 -0.24
CA LEU A 72 -13.31 -14.17 0.94
C LEU A 72 -13.43 -15.64 1.36
N PRO A 73 -12.37 -16.19 2.00
CA PRO A 73 -12.46 -17.55 2.58
C PRO A 73 -13.59 -17.64 3.62
N GLU A 74 -14.31 -18.75 3.64
CA GLU A 74 -15.42 -18.95 4.58
C GLU A 74 -15.01 -18.78 6.04
N ALA A 75 -13.82 -19.21 6.40
CA ALA A 75 -13.30 -19.05 7.76
C ALA A 75 -13.23 -17.57 8.18
N MET A 76 -13.05 -16.67 7.23
CA MET A 76 -12.96 -15.23 7.48
C MET A 76 -14.33 -14.56 7.49
N THR A 77 -15.27 -15.05 6.69
CA THR A 77 -16.61 -14.43 6.58
C THR A 77 -17.39 -14.49 7.89
N LYS A 78 -17.11 -15.46 8.73
CA LYS A 78 -17.75 -15.60 10.05
C LYS A 78 -17.42 -14.44 10.98
N LYS A 79 -16.29 -13.77 10.76
CA LYS A 79 -15.80 -12.67 11.60
C LYS A 79 -16.11 -11.30 11.01
N LEU A 80 -16.75 -11.27 9.85
CA LEU A 80 -17.04 -10.04 9.12
C LEU A 80 -18.54 -9.75 9.11
N PRO A 81 -18.94 -8.48 8.93
CA PRO A 81 -20.35 -8.16 8.74
C PRO A 81 -20.93 -8.90 7.52
N ARG A 82 -22.19 -9.20 7.59
CA ARG A 82 -22.91 -9.93 6.54
C ARG A 82 -23.41 -9.03 5.42
N TYR A 83 -22.64 -8.03 5.05
CA TYR A 83 -22.91 -7.20 3.90
C TYR A 83 -22.31 -7.83 2.65
N PRO A 84 -22.91 -7.65 1.47
CA PRO A 84 -22.35 -8.22 0.23
C PRO A 84 -21.00 -7.63 -0.12
N GLU A 85 -20.73 -6.39 0.25
CA GLU A 85 -19.45 -5.72 0.02
C GLU A 85 -18.82 -5.35 1.36
N ILE A 86 -17.53 -5.65 1.49
CA ILE A 86 -16.76 -5.37 2.69
C ILE A 86 -15.86 -4.16 2.40
N PRO A 87 -15.90 -3.12 3.23
CA PRO A 87 -15.05 -1.94 3.02
C PRO A 87 -13.58 -2.29 3.24
N ALA A 88 -12.73 -1.79 2.37
CA ALA A 88 -11.30 -2.08 2.39
C ALA A 88 -10.49 -0.86 1.95
N VAL A 89 -9.19 -0.89 2.27
CA VAL A 89 -8.20 0.04 1.73
C VAL A 89 -7.36 -0.73 0.72
N LEU A 90 -7.23 -0.20 -0.49
CA LEU A 90 -6.36 -0.78 -1.51
C LEU A 90 -4.99 -0.12 -1.42
N LEU A 91 -3.96 -0.91 -1.14
CA LEU A 91 -2.57 -0.55 -1.35
C LEU A 91 -2.28 -0.85 -2.83
N GLY A 92 -2.47 0.16 -3.66
CA GLY A 92 -2.47 -0.03 -5.11
C GLY A 92 -1.08 -0.14 -5.72
N ARG A 93 -0.12 0.56 -5.11
CA ARG A 93 1.27 0.59 -5.57
C ARG A 93 2.19 0.65 -4.37
N LEU A 94 3.32 -0.05 -4.46
CA LEU A 94 4.38 0.05 -3.49
C LEU A 94 5.69 -0.23 -4.22
N ALA A 95 6.61 0.74 -4.21
CA ALA A 95 7.86 0.64 -4.96
C ALA A 95 8.99 1.35 -4.24
N ARG A 96 10.19 0.77 -4.30
CA ARG A 96 11.42 1.39 -3.81
C ARG A 96 12.37 1.66 -4.95
N ASP A 97 13.18 2.70 -4.83
CA ASP A 97 14.27 2.97 -5.75
C ASP A 97 15.30 1.83 -5.65
N ILE A 98 15.85 1.42 -6.79
CA ILE A 98 16.82 0.32 -6.87
C ILE A 98 18.11 0.60 -6.12
N HIS A 99 18.44 1.88 -5.90
CA HIS A 99 19.66 2.29 -5.18
C HIS A 99 19.51 2.21 -3.65
N PHE A 100 18.31 1.90 -3.14
CA PHE A 100 18.03 1.84 -1.71
C PHE A 100 17.44 0.49 -1.33
N PRO A 101 18.25 -0.58 -1.32
CA PRO A 101 17.75 -1.90 -0.93
C PRO A 101 17.32 -1.92 0.54
N GLY A 102 16.33 -2.76 0.85
CA GLY A 102 15.88 -2.97 2.22
C GLY A 102 14.80 -2.02 2.71
N VAL A 103 14.46 -0.95 1.97
CA VAL A 103 13.42 0.00 2.42
C VAL A 103 12.00 -0.45 2.13
N GLY A 104 11.81 -1.54 1.38
CA GLY A 104 10.47 -2.06 1.05
C GLY A 104 9.66 -2.44 2.29
N GLU A 105 10.30 -3.07 3.27
CA GLU A 105 9.63 -3.43 4.54
C GLU A 105 9.23 -2.19 5.34
N LEU A 106 10.06 -1.17 5.32
CA LEU A 106 9.77 0.11 5.96
C LEU A 106 8.54 0.77 5.33
N LEU A 107 8.47 0.77 3.99
CA LEU A 107 7.32 1.29 3.25
C LEU A 107 6.03 0.53 3.61
N LEU A 108 6.08 -0.79 3.61
CA LEU A 108 4.91 -1.60 3.89
C LEU A 108 4.46 -1.44 5.35
N SER A 109 5.40 -1.39 6.28
CA SER A 109 5.09 -1.15 7.70
C SER A 109 4.39 0.19 7.90
N ASP A 110 4.87 1.23 7.23
CA ASP A 110 4.25 2.55 7.31
C ASP A 110 2.84 2.54 6.70
N ALA A 111 2.67 1.87 5.55
CA ALA A 111 1.38 1.76 4.88
C ALA A 111 0.35 1.03 5.77
N ILE A 112 0.75 -0.07 6.39
CA ILE A 112 -0.13 -0.83 7.29
C ILE A 112 -0.52 0.02 8.50
N ALA A 113 0.45 0.68 9.14
CA ALA A 113 0.18 1.55 10.28
C ALA A 113 -0.77 2.68 9.92
N ARG A 114 -0.61 3.25 8.73
CA ARG A 114 -1.49 4.31 8.25
C ARG A 114 -2.92 3.81 8.00
N CYS A 115 -3.06 2.62 7.43
CA CYS A 115 -4.37 1.99 7.24
C CYS A 115 -5.09 1.76 8.56
N VAL A 116 -4.37 1.30 9.59
CA VAL A 116 -4.94 1.09 10.93
C VAL A 116 -5.46 2.42 11.51
N ARG A 117 -4.71 3.50 11.37
CA ARG A 117 -5.15 4.83 11.82
C ARG A 117 -6.39 5.31 11.06
N VAL A 118 -6.40 5.15 9.74
CA VAL A 118 -7.54 5.57 8.89
C VAL A 118 -8.80 4.76 9.23
N ALA A 119 -8.65 3.49 9.54
CA ALA A 119 -9.77 2.61 9.85
C ALA A 119 -10.52 2.99 11.12
N SER A 120 -9.93 3.81 12.00
CA SER A 120 -10.63 4.33 13.18
C SER A 120 -11.51 5.54 12.86
N ASP A 121 -11.23 6.25 11.77
CA ASP A 121 -12.02 7.41 11.34
C ASP A 121 -13.04 7.03 10.25
N ILE A 122 -12.57 6.30 9.26
CA ILE A 122 -13.43 5.77 8.18
C ILE A 122 -13.23 4.26 8.17
N ALA A 123 -14.24 3.53 8.58
CA ALA A 123 -14.16 2.09 8.79
C ALA A 123 -13.70 1.34 7.54
N ALA A 124 -12.76 0.43 7.74
CA ALA A 124 -12.31 -0.53 6.74
C ALA A 124 -11.96 -1.83 7.46
N SER A 125 -12.43 -2.94 6.92
CA SER A 125 -12.23 -4.26 7.54
C SER A 125 -10.96 -4.95 7.06
N LEU A 126 -10.46 -4.57 5.88
CA LEU A 126 -9.35 -5.25 5.19
C LEU A 126 -8.40 -4.25 4.57
N ILE A 127 -7.13 -4.66 4.44
CA ILE A 127 -6.16 -4.06 3.52
C ILE A 127 -6.01 -5.05 2.36
N VAL A 128 -6.07 -4.56 1.13
CA VAL A 128 -5.98 -5.38 -0.09
C VAL A 128 -4.78 -4.93 -0.90
N VAL A 129 -4.03 -5.88 -1.45
CA VAL A 129 -2.93 -5.61 -2.37
C VAL A 129 -3.07 -6.50 -3.60
N ASP A 130 -2.61 -6.02 -4.75
CA ASP A 130 -2.44 -6.83 -5.94
C ASP A 130 -0.94 -7.08 -6.12
N SER A 131 -0.52 -8.33 -5.93
CA SER A 131 0.86 -8.71 -6.09
C SER A 131 1.12 -9.13 -7.54
N LYS A 132 2.28 -8.73 -8.06
CA LYS A 132 2.70 -9.09 -9.42
C LYS A 132 3.92 -10.00 -9.32
N GLY A 133 3.65 -11.31 -9.34
CA GLY A 133 4.68 -12.33 -9.30
C GLY A 133 4.93 -12.91 -7.91
N ASP A 134 5.67 -14.02 -7.90
CA ASP A 134 5.88 -14.82 -6.69
C ASP A 134 6.71 -14.11 -5.63
N ALA A 135 7.68 -13.31 -6.06
CA ALA A 135 8.53 -12.56 -5.11
C ALA A 135 7.72 -11.52 -4.34
N ALA A 136 6.82 -10.79 -5.03
CA ALA A 136 5.93 -9.83 -4.39
C ALA A 136 4.96 -10.54 -3.45
N THR A 137 4.39 -11.65 -3.88
CA THR A 137 3.48 -12.45 -3.04
C THR A 137 4.17 -12.88 -1.75
N ARG A 138 5.38 -13.43 -1.83
CA ARG A 138 6.14 -13.84 -0.65
C ARG A 138 6.45 -12.65 0.27
N PHE A 139 6.74 -11.50 -0.31
CA PHE A 139 7.00 -10.28 0.45
C PHE A 139 5.79 -9.90 1.30
N TYR A 140 4.59 -9.88 0.71
CA TYR A 140 3.36 -9.56 1.45
C TYR A 140 3.00 -10.65 2.45
N GLU A 141 3.19 -11.91 2.10
CA GLU A 141 2.88 -13.03 3.00
C GLU A 141 3.70 -12.99 4.30
N LYS A 142 4.92 -12.47 4.26
CA LYS A 142 5.73 -12.27 5.48
C LYS A 142 5.05 -11.37 6.50
N PHE A 143 4.21 -10.45 6.05
CA PHE A 143 3.48 -9.52 6.92
C PHE A 143 2.11 -10.05 7.33
N GLY A 144 1.77 -11.26 6.91
CA GLY A 144 0.51 -11.88 7.29
C GLY A 144 -0.60 -11.77 6.26
N PHE A 145 -0.31 -11.23 5.08
CA PHE A 145 -1.29 -11.19 3.99
C PHE A 145 -1.62 -12.60 3.52
N LEU A 146 -2.89 -12.81 3.19
CA LEU A 146 -3.44 -14.09 2.75
C LEU A 146 -3.97 -13.97 1.33
N SER A 147 -3.86 -15.05 0.55
CA SER A 147 -4.39 -15.07 -0.81
C SER A 147 -5.91 -15.16 -0.82
N LEU A 148 -6.54 -14.46 -1.77
CA LEU A 148 -7.96 -14.63 -2.04
C LEU A 148 -8.13 -15.84 -2.95
N PRO A 149 -8.98 -16.82 -2.54
CA PRO A 149 -9.07 -18.10 -3.29
C PRO A 149 -9.53 -17.94 -4.73
N LYS A 150 -10.35 -16.91 -5.02
CA LYS A 150 -10.99 -16.74 -6.32
C LYS A 150 -10.35 -15.66 -7.19
N LEU A 151 -9.37 -14.92 -6.65
CA LEU A 151 -8.72 -13.82 -7.36
C LEU A 151 -7.21 -14.04 -7.32
N ASP A 152 -6.67 -14.53 -8.43
CA ASP A 152 -5.24 -14.76 -8.57
C ASP A 152 -4.46 -13.44 -8.42
N GLY A 153 -3.40 -13.48 -7.62
CA GLY A 153 -2.54 -12.33 -7.39
C GLY A 153 -3.06 -11.32 -6.38
N ARG A 154 -4.29 -11.44 -5.92
CA ARG A 154 -4.82 -10.52 -4.91
C ARG A 154 -4.69 -11.13 -3.53
N LEU A 155 -4.17 -10.32 -2.59
CA LEU A 155 -3.96 -10.69 -1.20
C LEU A 155 -4.70 -9.71 -0.30
N PHE A 156 -5.02 -10.17 0.91
CA PHE A 156 -5.69 -9.32 1.88
C PHE A 156 -5.10 -9.51 3.27
N LEU A 157 -5.22 -8.48 4.10
CA LEU A 157 -4.83 -8.51 5.50
C LEU A 157 -6.03 -7.99 6.31
N PRO A 158 -6.63 -8.81 7.20
CA PRO A 158 -7.69 -8.32 8.07
C PRO A 158 -7.18 -7.18 8.94
N MET A 159 -8.00 -6.13 9.10
CA MET A 159 -7.60 -4.98 9.91
C MET A 159 -7.28 -5.37 11.35
N GLN A 160 -8.00 -6.34 11.90
CA GLN A 160 -7.73 -6.87 13.25
C GLN A 160 -6.34 -7.49 13.36
N THR A 161 -5.86 -8.15 12.29
CA THR A 161 -4.48 -8.68 12.23
C THR A 161 -3.48 -7.53 12.10
N ALA A 162 -3.77 -6.55 11.26
CA ALA A 162 -2.91 -5.39 11.06
C ALA A 162 -2.65 -4.61 12.35
N GLU A 163 -3.67 -4.49 13.20
CA GLU A 163 -3.58 -3.79 14.49
C GLU A 163 -2.56 -4.42 15.44
N LYS A 164 -2.24 -5.69 15.25
CA LYS A 164 -1.31 -6.44 16.12
C LYS A 164 0.14 -6.43 15.63
N LEU A 165 0.39 -5.84 14.48
CA LEU A 165 1.73 -5.78 13.90
C LEU A 165 2.59 -4.66 14.48
#